data_b3ef977b0e631e681c3392b83633f09d
#
_entry.id   b3ef977b0e631e681c3392b83633f09d
#
_cell.length_a   1.000
_cell.length_b   1.000
_cell.length_c   1.000
_cell.angle_alpha   90.00
_cell.angle_beta   90.00
_cell.angle_gamma   90.00
#
_symmetry.space_group_name_H-M   'P 1'
#
loop_
_entity.id
_entity.type
_entity.pdbx_description
1 polymer ?
#
loop_
_entity_poly.entity_id
_entity_poly.type
_entity_poly.pdbx_seq_one_letter_code
_entity_poly.pdbx_strand_id
1 'polypeptide(L)'
;IDRLKTKYSNQMNEGDKDNFKDNLKIINNQIKQIEKLVNEFSDFARMPKPIFQPNNLVELMGENIKLLQELDKTIDIEFIKNTEEIVLNSDKEQLGRVFLNLIKNSIESIHQKIEKNINSNKKITIELNNQDDHIKLTIIDTGIWFGELKSKIKDILNPYFTTKKDGTGLGLSIVNKIVNDHNGNIDFMSLDNGAKIKIVFSK
;
A
#
# COMPACT_ATOMS: atom_id res chain seq x y z
N ILE A 1 -8.05 -28.42 2.49
CA ILE A 1 -8.92 -27.98 3.60
C ILE A 1 -10.35 -28.46 3.30
N ASP A 2 -10.91 -28.24 2.11
CA ASP A 2 -12.29 -28.64 1.76
C ASP A 2 -12.51 -30.14 1.87
N ARG A 3 -11.53 -30.98 1.48
CA ARG A 3 -11.59 -32.44 1.68
C ARG A 3 -11.67 -32.85 3.16
N LEU A 4 -10.95 -32.15 4.05
CA LEU A 4 -11.00 -32.40 5.49
C LEU A 4 -12.39 -32.01 6.05
N LYS A 5 -12.89 -30.83 5.64
CA LYS A 5 -14.22 -30.37 6.02
C LYS A 5 -15.30 -31.38 5.61
N THR A 6 -15.30 -31.83 4.36
CA THR A 6 -16.30 -32.78 3.83
C THR A 6 -16.20 -34.15 4.49
N LYS A 7 -14.97 -34.65 4.74
CA LYS A 7 -14.76 -36.01 5.27
C LYS A 7 -15.09 -36.14 6.76
N TYR A 8 -14.77 -35.11 7.56
CA TYR A 8 -14.83 -35.25 9.03
C TYR A 8 -15.98 -34.48 9.70
N SER A 9 -16.60 -33.49 9.02
CA SER A 9 -17.74 -32.75 9.62
C SER A 9 -18.92 -33.62 10.01
N ASN A 10 -19.14 -34.75 9.33
CA ASN A 10 -20.25 -35.64 9.59
C ASN A 10 -19.97 -36.72 10.69
N GLN A 11 -18.70 -36.81 11.13
CA GLN A 11 -18.24 -37.78 12.12
C GLN A 11 -18.05 -37.18 13.52
N MET A 12 -18.27 -35.85 13.68
CA MET A 12 -18.05 -35.11 14.92
C MET A 12 -19.37 -34.79 15.62
N ASN A 13 -19.33 -34.69 16.96
CA ASN A 13 -20.42 -34.16 17.76
C ASN A 13 -20.63 -32.66 17.47
N GLU A 14 -21.84 -32.12 17.70
CA GLU A 14 -22.16 -30.73 17.33
C GLU A 14 -21.21 -29.70 17.97
N GLY A 15 -20.81 -29.87 19.23
CA GLY A 15 -19.86 -28.97 19.90
C GLY A 15 -18.45 -29.00 19.31
N ASP A 16 -18.04 -30.14 18.76
CA ASP A 16 -16.69 -30.27 18.13
C ASP A 16 -16.69 -29.77 16.69
N LYS A 17 -17.83 -29.75 15.99
CA LYS A 17 -17.98 -29.29 14.63
C LYS A 17 -17.62 -27.79 14.47
N ASP A 18 -18.06 -26.96 15.40
CA ASP A 18 -17.84 -25.52 15.31
C ASP A 18 -16.40 -25.20 15.62
N ASN A 19 -15.79 -25.79 16.64
CA ASN A 19 -14.36 -25.69 16.90
C ASN A 19 -13.51 -26.17 15.72
N PHE A 20 -13.90 -27.25 15.06
CA PHE A 20 -13.21 -27.79 13.89
C PHE A 20 -13.31 -26.84 12.70
N LYS A 21 -14.49 -26.26 12.43
CA LYS A 21 -14.67 -25.26 11.37
C LYS A 21 -13.82 -24.01 11.62
N ASP A 22 -13.80 -23.52 12.86
CA ASP A 22 -13.02 -22.36 13.24
C ASP A 22 -11.52 -22.60 13.08
N ASN A 23 -11.03 -23.77 13.50
CA ASN A 23 -9.64 -24.17 13.29
C ASN A 23 -9.29 -24.27 11.80
N LEU A 24 -10.17 -24.86 10.97
CA LEU A 24 -9.96 -24.91 9.51
C LEU A 24 -9.96 -23.51 8.89
N LYS A 25 -10.79 -22.60 9.37
CA LYS A 25 -10.80 -21.19 8.92
C LYS A 25 -9.50 -20.48 9.28
N ILE A 26 -8.99 -20.69 10.50
CA ILE A 26 -7.69 -20.16 10.93
C ILE A 26 -6.57 -20.69 10.02
N ILE A 27 -6.52 -22.02 9.81
CA ILE A 27 -5.49 -22.63 8.95
C ILE A 27 -5.58 -22.08 7.51
N ASN A 28 -6.78 -21.95 6.96
CA ASN A 28 -6.97 -21.42 5.62
C ASN A 28 -6.48 -19.96 5.49
N ASN A 29 -6.76 -19.15 6.52
CA ASN A 29 -6.28 -17.77 6.56
C ASN A 29 -4.73 -17.72 6.63
N GLN A 30 -4.12 -18.60 7.44
CA GLN A 30 -2.64 -18.68 7.53
C GLN A 30 -2.02 -19.12 6.19
N ILE A 31 -2.61 -20.09 5.50
CA ILE A 31 -2.14 -20.50 4.15
C ILE A 31 -2.21 -19.32 3.18
N LYS A 32 -3.32 -18.59 3.13
CA LYS A 32 -3.47 -17.41 2.27
C LYS A 32 -2.45 -16.32 2.60
N GLN A 33 -2.14 -16.11 3.88
CA GLN A 33 -1.10 -15.16 4.29
C GLN A 33 0.28 -15.61 3.81
N ILE A 34 0.61 -16.89 3.94
CA ILE A 34 1.88 -17.46 3.44
C ILE A 34 1.97 -17.35 1.92
N GLU A 35 0.90 -17.69 1.18
CA GLU A 35 0.84 -17.54 -0.28
C GLU A 35 1.09 -16.07 -0.70
N LYS A 36 0.44 -15.12 -0.03
CA LYS A 36 0.64 -13.69 -0.29
C LYS A 36 2.09 -13.29 -0.05
N LEU A 37 2.68 -13.70 1.08
CA LEU A 37 4.07 -13.40 1.44
C LEU A 37 5.05 -13.98 0.42
N VAL A 38 4.86 -15.24 0.01
CA VAL A 38 5.71 -15.91 -1.00
C VAL A 38 5.61 -15.20 -2.36
N ASN A 39 4.41 -14.81 -2.77
CA ASN A 39 4.20 -14.09 -4.02
C ASN A 39 4.86 -12.70 -3.99
N GLU A 40 4.64 -11.91 -2.93
CA GLU A 40 5.26 -10.59 -2.79
C GLU A 40 6.79 -10.68 -2.68
N PHE A 41 7.31 -11.71 -1.98
CA PHE A 41 8.76 -11.97 -1.93
C PHE A 41 9.32 -12.33 -3.31
N SER A 42 8.64 -13.21 -4.04
CA SER A 42 9.03 -13.61 -5.40
C SER A 42 9.08 -12.41 -6.34
N ASP A 43 8.06 -11.54 -6.25
CA ASP A 43 7.97 -10.29 -7.00
C ASP A 43 9.07 -9.31 -6.64
N PHE A 44 9.41 -9.21 -5.35
CA PHE A 44 10.51 -8.37 -4.88
C PHE A 44 11.87 -8.89 -5.33
N ALA A 45 12.12 -10.19 -5.15
CA ALA A 45 13.39 -10.82 -5.48
C ALA A 45 13.67 -10.90 -7.00
N ARG A 46 12.61 -10.99 -7.81
CA ARG A 46 12.67 -11.11 -9.28
C ARG A 46 12.24 -9.85 -10.00
N MET A 47 12.18 -8.70 -9.31
CA MET A 47 11.77 -7.46 -9.94
C MET A 47 12.64 -7.17 -11.17
N PRO A 48 12.04 -7.09 -12.37
CA PRO A 48 12.78 -6.82 -13.59
C PRO A 48 13.38 -5.42 -13.57
N LYS A 49 14.41 -5.21 -14.38
CA LYS A 49 14.90 -3.84 -14.62
C LYS A 49 13.79 -3.01 -15.24
N PRO A 50 13.66 -1.72 -14.88
CA PRO A 50 12.62 -0.87 -15.42
C PRO A 50 12.78 -0.69 -16.94
N ILE A 51 11.65 -0.68 -17.64
CA ILE A 51 11.57 -0.36 -19.06
C ILE A 51 11.12 1.10 -19.17
N PHE A 52 12.10 1.98 -19.36
CA PHE A 52 11.86 3.43 -19.40
C PHE A 52 11.19 3.86 -20.69
N GLN A 53 10.05 4.55 -20.57
CA GLN A 53 9.32 5.21 -21.66
C GLN A 53 8.75 6.53 -21.17
N PRO A 54 8.52 7.51 -22.06
CA PRO A 54 7.79 8.72 -21.67
C PRO A 54 6.38 8.38 -21.23
N ASN A 55 6.04 8.64 -19.98
CA ASN A 55 4.71 8.39 -19.39
C ASN A 55 4.15 9.66 -18.77
N ASN A 56 2.87 9.93 -18.99
CA ASN A 56 2.16 11.02 -18.34
C ASN A 56 1.74 10.57 -16.93
N LEU A 57 2.40 11.12 -15.91
CA LEU A 57 2.13 10.79 -14.51
C LEU A 57 0.74 11.24 -14.03
N VAL A 58 0.16 12.27 -14.64
CA VAL A 58 -1.21 12.73 -14.32
C VAL A 58 -2.23 11.66 -14.69
N GLU A 59 -2.11 11.09 -15.88
CA GLU A 59 -2.97 9.99 -16.33
C GLU A 59 -2.76 8.74 -15.48
N LEU A 60 -1.51 8.33 -15.27
CA LEU A 60 -1.18 7.16 -14.49
C LEU A 60 -1.70 7.27 -13.04
N MET A 61 -1.57 8.43 -12.41
CA MET A 61 -2.12 8.67 -11.07
C MET A 61 -3.64 8.63 -11.09
N GLY A 62 -4.29 9.27 -12.08
CA GLY A 62 -5.74 9.26 -12.23
C GLY A 62 -6.33 7.86 -12.40
N GLU A 63 -5.69 6.99 -13.20
CA GLU A 63 -6.08 5.58 -13.36
C GLU A 63 -6.05 4.83 -12.00
N ASN A 64 -4.99 5.03 -11.21
CA ASN A 64 -4.83 4.37 -9.90
C ASN A 64 -5.82 4.89 -8.86
N ILE A 65 -6.07 6.21 -8.83
CA ILE A 65 -7.05 6.83 -7.94
C ILE A 65 -8.44 6.28 -8.23
N LYS A 66 -8.85 6.26 -9.51
CA LYS A 66 -10.15 5.75 -9.93
C LYS A 66 -10.35 4.31 -9.49
N LEU A 67 -9.36 3.45 -9.70
CA LEU A 67 -9.41 2.04 -9.27
C LEU A 67 -9.64 1.93 -7.76
N LEU A 68 -8.94 2.71 -6.95
CA LEU A 68 -9.04 2.65 -5.49
C LEU A 68 -10.32 3.26 -4.96
N GLN A 69 -10.84 4.32 -5.60
CA GLN A 69 -12.15 4.90 -5.27
C GLN A 69 -13.32 3.93 -5.58
N GLU A 70 -13.18 3.09 -6.61
CA GLU A 70 -14.17 2.04 -6.89
C GLU A 70 -14.16 0.94 -5.82
N LEU A 71 -12.98 0.62 -5.27
CA LEU A 71 -12.84 -0.39 -4.21
C LEU A 71 -13.29 0.13 -2.84
N ASP A 72 -13.09 1.40 -2.56
CA ASP A 72 -13.49 2.03 -1.29
C ASP A 72 -14.06 3.44 -1.50
N LYS A 73 -15.37 3.51 -1.57
CA LYS A 73 -16.12 4.77 -1.76
C LYS A 73 -16.25 5.61 -0.48
N THR A 74 -15.77 5.11 0.66
CA THR A 74 -15.87 5.81 1.95
C THR A 74 -14.73 6.80 2.17
N ILE A 75 -13.68 6.72 1.37
CA ILE A 75 -12.50 7.59 1.45
C ILE A 75 -12.60 8.69 0.39
N ASP A 76 -12.45 9.93 0.83
CA ASP A 76 -12.34 11.09 -0.07
C ASP A 76 -10.89 11.22 -0.55
N ILE A 77 -10.67 11.08 -1.86
CA ILE A 77 -9.35 11.24 -2.49
C ILE A 77 -9.36 12.48 -3.36
N GLU A 78 -8.65 13.51 -2.91
CA GLU A 78 -8.45 14.75 -3.66
C GLU A 78 -7.14 14.68 -4.44
N PHE A 79 -7.20 14.96 -5.75
CA PHE A 79 -6.02 15.00 -6.62
C PHE A 79 -5.77 16.42 -7.13
N ILE A 80 -4.64 16.99 -6.74
CA ILE A 80 -4.20 18.35 -7.08
C ILE A 80 -2.98 18.26 -8.01
N LYS A 81 -3.01 18.98 -9.11
CA LYS A 81 -1.93 19.04 -10.09
C LYS A 81 -1.71 20.47 -10.55
N ASN A 82 -0.47 20.86 -10.82
CA ASN A 82 -0.17 22.21 -11.30
C ASN A 82 -0.17 22.34 -12.82
N THR A 83 -0.20 21.22 -13.55
CA THR A 83 -0.33 21.16 -15.02
C THR A 83 -1.17 19.95 -15.42
N GLU A 84 -1.74 20.00 -16.64
CA GLU A 84 -2.56 18.90 -17.17
C GLU A 84 -1.70 17.69 -17.61
N GLU A 85 -0.45 17.92 -17.95
CA GLU A 85 0.48 16.90 -18.40
C GLU A 85 1.81 17.01 -17.67
N ILE A 86 2.29 15.89 -17.12
CA ILE A 86 3.58 15.77 -16.45
C ILE A 86 4.26 14.50 -16.96
N VAL A 87 5.19 14.66 -17.90
CA VAL A 87 5.89 13.54 -18.52
C VAL A 87 7.16 13.20 -17.74
N LEU A 88 7.33 11.94 -17.41
CA LEU A 88 8.55 11.37 -16.84
C LEU A 88 8.97 10.16 -17.68
N ASN A 89 10.25 10.05 -18.00
CA ASN A 89 10.80 8.80 -18.56
C ASN A 89 10.84 7.74 -17.44
N SER A 90 9.91 6.79 -17.50
CA SER A 90 9.63 5.89 -16.39
C SER A 90 9.06 4.55 -16.86
N ASP A 91 9.04 3.56 -15.99
CA ASP A 91 8.30 2.30 -16.19
C ASP A 91 6.89 2.47 -15.61
N LYS A 92 5.86 2.43 -16.50
CA LYS A 92 4.46 2.65 -16.14
C LYS A 92 3.96 1.64 -15.10
N GLU A 93 4.31 0.35 -15.26
CA GLU A 93 3.84 -0.71 -14.36
C GLU A 93 4.48 -0.57 -12.97
N GLN A 94 5.78 -0.30 -12.92
CA GLN A 94 6.49 -0.12 -11.66
C GLN A 94 5.99 1.12 -10.91
N LEU A 95 5.83 2.27 -11.57
CA LEU A 95 5.28 3.48 -10.93
C LEU A 95 3.81 3.30 -10.53
N GLY A 96 3.00 2.62 -11.33
CA GLY A 96 1.64 2.24 -10.94
C GLY A 96 1.63 1.42 -9.64
N ARG A 97 2.57 0.47 -9.49
CA ARG A 97 2.74 -0.31 -8.26
C ARG A 97 3.16 0.58 -7.06
N VAL A 98 4.00 1.59 -7.26
CA VAL A 98 4.33 2.59 -6.23
C VAL A 98 3.07 3.31 -5.76
N PHE A 99 2.28 3.85 -6.69
CA PHE A 99 1.08 4.63 -6.37
C PHE A 99 0.03 3.78 -5.66
N LEU A 100 -0.24 2.57 -6.16
CA LEU A 100 -1.17 1.64 -5.51
C LEU A 100 -0.75 1.30 -4.08
N ASN A 101 0.53 0.98 -3.86
CA ASN A 101 1.02 0.65 -2.51
C ASN A 101 0.87 1.82 -1.54
N LEU A 102 1.23 3.02 -1.96
CA LEU A 102 1.17 4.20 -1.08
C LEU A 102 -0.26 4.58 -0.75
N ILE A 103 -1.15 4.69 -1.75
CA ILE A 103 -2.55 5.07 -1.53
C ILE A 103 -3.28 3.99 -0.72
N LYS A 104 -3.06 2.70 -1.01
CA LYS A 104 -3.61 1.60 -0.24
C LYS A 104 -3.16 1.63 1.22
N ASN A 105 -1.89 1.93 1.47
CA ASN A 105 -1.39 2.08 2.83
C ASN A 105 -2.06 3.25 3.57
N SER A 106 -2.34 4.35 2.89
CA SER A 106 -3.08 5.50 3.43
C SER A 106 -4.53 5.13 3.77
N ILE A 107 -5.22 4.40 2.89
CA ILE A 107 -6.58 3.89 3.14
C ILE A 107 -6.60 2.98 4.37
N GLU A 108 -5.72 2.00 4.43
CA GLU A 108 -5.62 1.07 5.57
C GLU A 108 -5.32 1.80 6.89
N SER A 109 -4.46 2.83 6.85
CA SER A 109 -4.13 3.67 8.00
C SER A 109 -5.36 4.46 8.52
N ILE A 110 -6.18 4.99 7.61
CA ILE A 110 -7.43 5.66 7.95
C ILE A 110 -8.42 4.68 8.59
N HIS A 111 -8.59 3.48 8.02
CA HIS A 111 -9.47 2.47 8.60
C HIS A 111 -9.03 2.05 10.01
N GLN A 112 -7.75 1.80 10.23
CA GLN A 112 -7.23 1.49 11.55
C GLN A 112 -7.51 2.59 12.59
N LYS A 113 -7.51 3.86 12.17
CA LYS A 113 -7.85 4.99 13.04
C LYS A 113 -9.31 4.95 13.46
N ILE A 114 -10.19 4.63 12.53
CA ILE A 114 -11.63 4.51 12.78
C ILE A 114 -11.93 3.33 13.70
N GLU A 115 -11.30 2.18 13.48
CA GLU A 115 -11.43 1.00 14.34
C GLU A 115 -11.03 1.28 15.80
N LYS A 116 -10.08 2.20 16.01
CA LYS A 116 -9.70 2.69 17.35
C LYS A 116 -10.64 3.75 17.91
N ASN A 117 -11.81 3.99 17.29
CA ASN A 117 -12.80 5.01 17.67
C ASN A 117 -12.24 6.44 17.71
N ILE A 118 -11.18 6.73 16.96
CA ILE A 118 -10.64 8.08 16.82
C ILE A 118 -11.37 8.75 15.66
N ASN A 119 -12.17 9.78 15.98
CA ASN A 119 -12.88 10.54 14.95
C ASN A 119 -11.89 11.22 14.01
N SER A 120 -12.04 10.99 12.70
CA SER A 120 -11.15 11.53 11.68
C SER A 120 -11.89 11.72 10.37
N ASN A 121 -11.57 12.79 9.65
CA ASN A 121 -11.92 12.90 8.25
C ASN A 121 -11.26 11.75 7.48
N LYS A 122 -12.00 11.13 6.58
CA LYS A 122 -11.51 10.04 5.73
C LYS A 122 -10.96 10.64 4.44
N LYS A 123 -9.82 11.34 4.53
CA LYS A 123 -9.29 12.09 3.40
C LYS A 123 -7.86 11.72 3.07
N ILE A 124 -7.59 11.60 1.77
CA ILE A 124 -6.25 11.50 1.18
C ILE A 124 -6.11 12.65 0.18
N THR A 125 -5.09 13.47 0.34
CA THR A 125 -4.74 14.52 -0.62
C THR A 125 -3.48 14.11 -1.36
N ILE A 126 -3.54 14.08 -2.69
CA ILE A 126 -2.43 13.74 -3.56
C ILE A 126 -2.11 14.99 -4.38
N GLU A 127 -0.87 15.46 -4.28
CA GLU A 127 -0.38 16.61 -5.03
C GLU A 127 0.73 16.18 -5.98
N LEU A 128 0.58 16.48 -7.26
CA LEU A 128 1.60 16.23 -8.28
C LEU A 128 2.01 17.56 -8.92
N ASN A 129 3.25 17.94 -8.69
CA ASN A 129 3.81 19.24 -9.10
C ASN A 129 5.00 19.04 -10.02
N ASN A 130 4.93 19.66 -11.21
CA ASN A 130 6.01 19.74 -12.15
C ASN A 130 6.82 21.02 -11.86
N GLN A 131 8.11 20.87 -11.55
CA GLN A 131 9.06 21.95 -11.33
C GLN A 131 10.15 21.90 -12.41
N ASP A 132 11.00 22.91 -12.49
CA ASP A 132 11.95 23.06 -13.62
C ASP A 132 12.87 21.84 -13.76
N ASP A 133 13.44 21.35 -12.67
CA ASP A 133 14.44 20.28 -12.61
C ASP A 133 13.93 18.96 -12.02
N HIS A 134 12.72 18.95 -11.44
CA HIS A 134 12.18 17.77 -10.80
C HIS A 134 10.65 17.72 -10.78
N ILE A 135 10.13 16.53 -10.57
CA ILE A 135 8.71 16.27 -10.37
C ILE A 135 8.51 15.85 -8.92
N LYS A 136 7.60 16.52 -8.23
CA LYS A 136 7.29 16.27 -6.82
C LYS A 136 5.90 15.68 -6.68
N LEU A 137 5.83 14.47 -6.11
CA LEU A 137 4.60 13.84 -5.65
C LEU A 137 4.52 13.95 -4.13
N THR A 138 3.38 14.40 -3.62
CA THR A 138 3.09 14.41 -2.18
C THR A 138 1.77 13.67 -1.93
N ILE A 139 1.74 12.76 -0.96
CA ILE A 139 0.53 12.07 -0.50
C ILE A 139 0.37 12.39 0.98
N ILE A 140 -0.78 12.94 1.36
CA ILE A 140 -1.13 13.29 2.73
C ILE A 140 -2.39 12.53 3.09
N ASP A 141 -2.37 11.76 4.17
CA ASP A 141 -3.54 11.07 4.70
C ASP A 141 -3.88 11.50 6.12
N THR A 142 -5.10 11.23 6.55
CA THR A 142 -5.62 11.53 7.88
C THR A 142 -5.62 10.31 8.81
N GLY A 143 -4.84 9.29 8.52
CA GLY A 143 -4.73 8.04 9.27
C GLY A 143 -3.93 8.13 10.58
N ILE A 144 -3.45 6.99 11.07
CA ILE A 144 -2.65 6.88 12.31
C ILE A 144 -1.16 6.62 12.04
N TRP A 145 -0.70 6.87 10.83
CA TRP A 145 0.67 6.54 10.41
C TRP A 145 1.73 7.08 11.38
N PHE A 146 2.72 6.26 11.65
CA PHE A 146 3.95 6.57 12.40
C PHE A 146 3.79 7.02 13.87
N GLY A 147 2.61 6.94 14.51
CA GLY A 147 2.39 7.43 15.89
C GLY A 147 3.53 7.09 16.86
N GLU A 148 3.71 5.82 17.16
CA GLU A 148 4.79 5.31 18.02
C GLU A 148 6.13 5.07 17.27
N LEU A 149 6.13 5.17 15.94
CA LEU A 149 7.26 4.87 15.07
C LEU A 149 8.08 6.10 14.67
N LYS A 150 7.83 7.27 15.27
CA LYS A 150 8.60 8.50 14.94
C LYS A 150 10.12 8.27 14.99
N SER A 151 10.60 7.46 15.93
CA SER A 151 12.02 7.10 16.07
C SER A 151 12.48 6.04 15.08
N LYS A 152 11.57 5.32 14.42
CA LYS A 152 11.85 4.19 13.51
C LYS A 152 11.48 4.46 12.06
N ILE A 153 11.28 5.72 11.67
CA ILE A 153 10.90 6.07 10.28
C ILE A 153 11.91 5.50 9.27
N LYS A 154 13.19 5.41 9.63
CA LYS A 154 14.21 4.80 8.77
C LYS A 154 14.01 3.30 8.57
N ASP A 155 13.43 2.61 9.56
CA ASP A 155 13.24 1.16 9.52
C ASP A 155 12.05 0.73 8.67
N ILE A 156 11.10 1.65 8.39
CA ILE A 156 9.89 1.33 7.60
C ILE A 156 10.19 0.95 6.15
N LEU A 157 11.35 1.31 5.64
CA LEU A 157 11.83 0.93 4.31
C LEU A 157 12.55 -0.41 4.29
N ASN A 158 12.87 -0.96 5.47
CA ASN A 158 13.50 -2.27 5.54
C ASN A 158 12.52 -3.37 5.15
N PRO A 159 12.94 -4.36 4.35
CA PRO A 159 12.09 -5.51 4.04
C PRO A 159 11.59 -6.20 5.31
N TYR A 160 10.35 -6.68 5.28
CA TYR A 160 9.65 -7.37 6.39
C TYR A 160 9.30 -6.49 7.59
N PHE A 161 9.59 -5.20 7.57
CA PHE A 161 9.15 -4.30 8.63
C PHE A 161 7.65 -4.01 8.47
N THR A 162 6.85 -4.40 9.46
CA THR A 162 5.40 -4.15 9.48
C THR A 162 4.90 -4.02 10.92
N THR A 163 3.91 -3.15 11.11
CA THR A 163 3.13 -3.03 12.34
C THR A 163 1.73 -3.62 12.18
N LYS A 164 1.39 -4.06 10.97
CA LYS A 164 0.09 -4.63 10.64
C LYS A 164 0.09 -6.12 10.89
N LYS A 165 -0.98 -6.64 11.53
CA LYS A 165 -1.14 -8.06 11.83
C LYS A 165 -1.04 -8.96 10.58
N ASP A 166 -1.59 -8.49 9.45
CA ASP A 166 -1.64 -9.22 8.18
C ASP A 166 -0.74 -8.60 7.11
N GLY A 167 0.18 -7.71 7.52
CA GLY A 167 1.13 -7.05 6.64
C GLY A 167 2.34 -7.93 6.36
N THR A 168 2.82 -7.94 5.12
CA THR A 168 4.05 -8.65 4.73
C THR A 168 5.32 -7.85 5.02
N GLY A 169 5.19 -6.51 5.15
CA GLY A 169 6.31 -5.60 5.33
C GLY A 169 7.16 -5.39 4.06
N LEU A 170 6.68 -5.85 2.90
CA LEU A 170 7.40 -5.71 1.63
C LEU A 170 6.93 -4.51 0.80
N GLY A 171 5.72 -3.98 1.04
CA GLY A 171 5.16 -2.92 0.21
C GLY A 171 6.01 -1.66 0.14
N LEU A 172 6.51 -1.15 1.27
CA LEU A 172 7.33 0.06 1.29
C LEU A 172 8.78 -0.17 0.82
N SER A 173 9.34 -1.36 1.03
CA SER A 173 10.64 -1.71 0.47
C SER A 173 10.61 -1.83 -1.05
N ILE A 174 9.51 -2.35 -1.62
CA ILE A 174 9.23 -2.35 -3.06
C ILE A 174 9.14 -0.91 -3.58
N VAL A 175 8.38 -0.06 -2.90
CA VAL A 175 8.26 1.37 -3.25
C VAL A 175 9.63 2.03 -3.28
N ASN A 176 10.43 1.88 -2.21
CA ASN A 176 11.76 2.46 -2.13
C ASN A 176 12.67 2.00 -3.26
N LYS A 177 12.68 0.69 -3.55
CA LYS A 177 13.46 0.14 -4.65
C LYS A 177 13.06 0.75 -5.99
N ILE A 178 11.77 0.79 -6.32
CA ILE A 178 11.28 1.34 -7.58
C ILE A 178 11.60 2.83 -7.69
N VAL A 179 11.38 3.61 -6.64
CA VAL A 179 11.69 5.05 -6.63
C VAL A 179 13.17 5.27 -6.88
N ASN A 180 14.06 4.51 -6.22
CA ASN A 180 15.50 4.58 -6.44
C ASN A 180 15.90 4.16 -7.85
N ASP A 181 15.30 3.09 -8.41
CA ASP A 181 15.56 2.64 -9.78
C ASP A 181 15.12 3.69 -10.83
N HIS A 182 14.22 4.62 -10.45
CA HIS A 182 13.79 5.78 -11.24
C HIS A 182 14.52 7.09 -10.89
N ASN A 183 15.69 7.03 -10.25
CA ASN A 183 16.47 8.18 -9.79
C ASN A 183 15.67 9.15 -8.91
N GLY A 184 14.70 8.62 -8.16
CA GLY A 184 13.90 9.38 -7.22
C GLY A 184 14.38 9.23 -5.78
N ASN A 185 13.83 10.08 -4.92
CA ASN A 185 13.99 9.99 -3.46
C ASN A 185 12.62 10.01 -2.78
N ILE A 186 12.48 9.25 -1.69
CA ILE A 186 11.24 9.17 -0.91
C ILE A 186 11.48 9.55 0.55
N ASP A 187 10.64 10.43 1.08
CA ASP A 187 10.65 10.88 2.47
C ASP A 187 9.30 10.64 3.12
N PHE A 188 9.32 10.32 4.42
CA PHE A 188 8.15 10.09 5.25
C PHE A 188 8.13 11.03 6.44
N MET A 189 6.99 11.64 6.69
CA MET A 189 6.79 12.60 7.79
C MET A 189 5.51 12.25 8.55
N SER A 190 5.60 12.18 9.87
CA SER A 190 4.43 12.10 10.73
C SER A 190 3.83 13.50 10.90
N LEU A 191 2.53 13.62 10.73
CA LEU A 191 1.76 14.82 11.05
C LEU A 191 0.99 14.62 12.34
N ASP A 192 0.47 15.69 12.94
CA ASP A 192 -0.38 15.60 14.13
C ASP A 192 -1.66 14.80 13.85
N ASN A 193 -2.14 14.86 12.62
CA ASN A 193 -3.33 14.15 12.18
C ASN A 193 -3.08 13.40 10.87
N GLY A 194 -2.22 12.36 10.92
CA GLY A 194 -1.95 11.52 9.76
C GLY A 194 -0.48 11.44 9.38
N ALA A 195 -0.23 11.19 8.10
CA ALA A 195 1.10 11.10 7.52
C ALA A 195 1.24 11.89 6.23
N LYS A 196 2.49 12.23 5.92
CA LYS A 196 2.90 12.82 4.65
C LYS A 196 4.02 12.02 4.05
N ILE A 197 3.84 11.62 2.81
CA ILE A 197 4.84 10.96 1.98
C ILE A 197 5.20 11.91 0.86
N LYS A 198 6.49 12.08 0.61
CA LYS A 198 7.02 12.93 -0.45
C LYS A 198 7.94 12.11 -1.34
N ILE A 199 7.70 12.12 -2.65
CA ILE A 199 8.62 11.56 -3.65
C ILE A 199 9.07 12.69 -4.56
N VAL A 200 10.35 12.69 -4.89
CA VAL A 200 10.96 13.60 -5.84
C VAL A 200 11.65 12.79 -6.92
N PHE A 201 11.29 13.00 -8.19
CA PHE A 201 11.96 12.42 -9.35
C PHE A 201 12.76 13.52 -10.06
N SER A 202 14.03 13.25 -10.36
CA SER A 202 14.81 14.10 -11.25
C SER A 202 14.34 13.91 -12.70
N LYS A 203 14.34 15.01 -13.49
CA LYS A 203 14.00 14.97 -14.92
C LYS A 203 15.18 14.54 -15.78
#